data_bc995226248a2a74a5aca36ba36e5d0e
#
_entry.id   bc995226248a2a74a5aca36ba36e5d0e
#
_cell.length_a   1.000
_cell.length_b   1.000
_cell.length_c   1.000
_cell.angle_alpha   90.00
_cell.angle_beta   90.00
_cell.angle_gamma   90.00
#
_symmetry.space_group_name_H-M   'P 1'
#
loop_
_entity.id
_entity.type
_entity.pdbx_description
1 polymer ?
#
loop_
_entity_poly.entity_id
_entity_poly.type
_entity_poly.pdbx_seq_one_letter_code
_entity_poly.pdbx_strand_id
1 'polypeptide(L)'
;STHCISSAASDVYKRQDFENLDIMPANIDLSAAEVQLVTEVGREQILASVLRKLRNEYDVIIVDCQPSLGLLTVNALTAADGVIIPVAAEFFALRGVALLMQSIEKVQSRINPDLQVYGVLVTMFTRTLHCEEVLQRIYEAFQDKVFHSVISRSIKLPDATVAAAPITIYAPGHKTAKEYREVSRELIARGIVA
;
A
#
# COMPACT_ATOMS: atom_id res chain seq x y z
N SER A 1 -16.05 14.23 -17.34
CA SER A 1 -15.81 13.44 -16.13
C SER A 1 -14.40 12.83 -16.05
N THR A 2 -13.70 12.66 -17.16
CA THR A 2 -12.26 12.36 -17.21
C THR A 2 -11.39 13.48 -16.60
N HIS A 3 -11.98 14.65 -16.37
CA HIS A 3 -11.28 15.83 -15.85
C HIS A 3 -10.85 15.72 -14.37
N CYS A 4 -11.55 14.97 -13.55
CA CYS A 4 -11.23 14.92 -12.12
C CYS A 4 -9.92 14.15 -11.85
N ILE A 5 -9.70 13.03 -12.54
CA ILE A 5 -8.46 12.23 -12.38
C ILE A 5 -7.32 12.83 -13.24
N SER A 6 -7.61 13.44 -14.40
CA SER A 6 -6.57 14.05 -15.22
C SER A 6 -6.10 15.41 -14.67
N SER A 7 -6.94 16.17 -13.96
CA SER A 7 -6.50 17.37 -13.25
C SER A 7 -5.68 17.04 -12.03
N ALA A 8 -5.98 15.94 -11.33
CA ALA A 8 -5.13 15.46 -10.22
C ALA A 8 -3.73 15.03 -10.69
N ALA A 9 -3.60 14.52 -11.92
CA ALA A 9 -2.30 14.18 -12.50
C ALA A 9 -1.48 15.41 -12.95
N SER A 10 -2.11 16.57 -13.11
CA SER A 10 -1.41 17.84 -13.40
C SER A 10 -0.97 18.60 -12.15
N ASP A 11 -1.56 18.26 -10.99
CA ASP A 11 -1.24 18.86 -9.69
C ASP A 11 -0.50 17.83 -8.81
N VAL A 12 0.60 17.27 -9.32
CA VAL A 12 1.57 16.59 -8.44
C VAL A 12 2.16 17.66 -7.54
N TYR A 13 1.68 17.71 -6.32
CA TYR A 13 2.23 18.59 -5.28
C TYR A 13 3.62 18.08 -4.92
N LYS A 14 4.64 18.70 -5.50
CA LYS A 14 6.02 18.57 -5.01
C LYS A 14 6.05 19.18 -3.62
N ARG A 15 5.96 18.36 -2.58
CA ARG A 15 6.30 18.80 -1.24
C ARG A 15 7.81 19.00 -1.19
N GLN A 16 8.24 20.26 -1.23
CA GLN A 16 9.66 20.65 -1.14
C GLN A 16 10.32 20.30 0.21
N ASP A 17 9.55 19.81 1.18
CA ASP A 17 10.04 19.47 2.52
C ASP A 17 10.89 18.19 2.55
N PHE A 18 10.76 17.32 1.53
CA PHE A 18 11.49 16.06 1.44
C PHE A 18 12.02 15.87 0.02
N GLU A 19 13.34 15.80 -0.11
CA GLU A 19 13.98 15.53 -1.40
C GLU A 19 13.54 14.16 -1.94
N ASN A 20 13.29 14.10 -3.24
CA ASN A 20 12.90 12.87 -3.98
C ASN A 20 11.57 12.24 -3.51
N LEU A 21 10.66 13.02 -2.93
CA LEU A 21 9.34 12.55 -2.55
C LEU A 21 8.27 13.50 -3.05
N ASP A 22 7.48 13.05 -4.02
CA ASP A 22 6.29 13.75 -4.49
C ASP A 22 5.03 13.05 -3.98
N ILE A 23 3.98 13.78 -3.73
CA ILE A 23 2.70 13.25 -3.24
C ILE A 23 1.59 13.70 -4.19
N MET A 24 0.83 12.73 -4.67
CA MET A 24 -0.45 12.96 -5.35
C MET A 24 -1.58 12.76 -4.34
N PRO A 25 -2.13 13.84 -3.76
CA PRO A 25 -3.13 13.71 -2.71
C PRO A 25 -4.47 13.27 -3.30
N ALA A 26 -5.21 12.45 -2.55
CA ALA A 26 -6.62 12.22 -2.75
C ALA A 26 -7.43 13.23 -1.92
N ASN A 27 -8.58 13.63 -2.44
CA ASN A 27 -9.57 14.44 -1.71
C ASN A 27 -10.91 13.70 -1.66
N ILE A 28 -11.91 14.33 -1.05
CA ILE A 28 -13.25 13.74 -0.90
C ILE A 28 -13.94 13.48 -2.24
N ASP A 29 -13.57 14.21 -3.29
CA ASP A 29 -14.16 14.04 -4.63
C ASP A 29 -13.77 12.69 -5.24
N LEU A 30 -12.68 12.06 -4.77
CA LEU A 30 -12.32 10.71 -5.20
C LEU A 30 -13.39 9.67 -4.82
N SER A 31 -14.13 9.90 -3.74
CA SER A 31 -15.28 9.05 -3.36
C SER A 31 -16.41 9.15 -4.37
N ALA A 32 -16.64 10.35 -4.94
CA ALA A 32 -17.62 10.55 -6.02
C ALA A 32 -17.15 9.91 -7.32
N ALA A 33 -15.85 9.86 -7.57
CA ALA A 33 -15.29 9.20 -8.75
C ALA A 33 -15.64 7.71 -8.79
N GLU A 34 -15.73 7.02 -7.65
CA GLU A 34 -16.11 5.61 -7.60
C GLU A 34 -17.50 5.38 -8.21
N VAL A 35 -18.44 6.28 -7.94
CA VAL A 35 -19.80 6.23 -8.52
C VAL A 35 -19.81 6.60 -10.00
N GLN A 36 -19.06 7.63 -10.37
CA GLN A 36 -18.98 8.10 -11.77
C GLN A 36 -18.33 7.05 -12.68
N LEU A 37 -17.31 6.37 -12.20
CA LEU A 37 -16.58 5.35 -12.94
C LEU A 37 -17.44 4.11 -13.27
N VAL A 38 -18.54 3.86 -12.56
CA VAL A 38 -19.38 2.68 -12.79
C VAL A 38 -19.89 2.58 -14.23
N THR A 39 -20.14 3.72 -14.89
CA THR A 39 -20.67 3.80 -16.26
C THR A 39 -19.58 3.97 -17.32
N GLU A 40 -18.32 4.14 -16.94
CA GLU A 40 -17.23 4.39 -17.87
C GLU A 40 -16.68 3.08 -18.48
N VAL A 41 -16.38 3.12 -19.79
CA VAL A 41 -15.72 2.02 -20.48
C VAL A 41 -14.24 1.97 -20.09
N GLY A 42 -13.74 0.77 -19.75
CA GLY A 42 -12.36 0.61 -19.29
C GLY A 42 -12.09 1.21 -17.92
N ARG A 43 -13.11 1.37 -17.10
CA ARG A 43 -13.10 1.96 -15.76
C ARG A 43 -12.05 1.37 -14.82
N GLU A 44 -11.66 0.13 -15.03
CA GLU A 44 -10.65 -0.57 -14.24
C GLU A 44 -9.20 -0.14 -14.58
N GLN A 45 -8.99 0.51 -15.74
CA GLN A 45 -7.68 0.87 -16.29
C GLN A 45 -7.35 2.37 -16.19
N ILE A 46 -8.22 3.16 -15.59
CA ILE A 46 -8.06 4.62 -15.57
C ILE A 46 -6.81 5.02 -14.83
N LEU A 47 -6.57 4.48 -13.63
CA LEU A 47 -5.36 4.78 -12.87
C LEU A 47 -4.10 4.31 -13.62
N ALA A 48 -4.12 3.13 -14.23
CA ALA A 48 -3.00 2.64 -15.04
C ALA A 48 -2.64 3.60 -16.18
N SER A 49 -3.65 4.19 -16.83
CA SER A 49 -3.43 5.17 -17.92
C SER A 49 -2.83 6.49 -17.40
N VAL A 50 -3.19 6.92 -16.20
CA VAL A 50 -2.62 8.11 -15.53
C VAL A 50 -1.17 7.84 -15.14
N LEU A 51 -0.90 6.75 -14.43
CA LEU A 51 0.42 6.41 -13.91
C LEU A 51 1.43 6.07 -15.02
N ARG A 52 0.97 5.63 -16.20
CA ARG A 52 1.85 5.34 -17.35
C ARG A 52 2.73 6.54 -17.72
N LYS A 53 2.23 7.76 -17.55
CA LYS A 53 2.98 8.99 -17.84
C LYS A 53 4.09 9.25 -16.82
N LEU A 54 3.93 8.75 -15.60
CA LEU A 54 4.83 8.99 -14.47
C LEU A 54 5.87 7.87 -14.29
N ARG A 55 5.68 6.70 -14.90
CA ARG A 55 6.55 5.52 -14.72
C ARG A 55 8.03 5.77 -15.04
N ASN A 56 8.33 6.71 -15.93
CA ASN A 56 9.71 7.04 -16.29
C ASN A 56 10.31 8.17 -15.44
N GLU A 57 9.51 8.76 -14.55
CA GLU A 57 9.92 9.89 -13.71
C GLU A 57 10.24 9.46 -12.27
N TYR A 58 9.75 8.29 -11.86
CA TYR A 58 9.86 7.78 -10.49
C TYR A 58 10.37 6.35 -10.45
N ASP A 59 11.32 6.08 -9.57
CA ASP A 59 11.83 4.72 -9.31
C ASP A 59 10.77 3.84 -8.63
N VAL A 60 9.94 4.44 -7.77
CA VAL A 60 8.88 3.75 -7.01
C VAL A 60 7.63 4.62 -6.94
N ILE A 61 6.48 4.03 -7.25
CA ILE A 61 5.17 4.63 -7.05
C ILE A 61 4.40 3.78 -6.04
N ILE A 62 4.05 4.35 -4.89
CA ILE A 62 3.27 3.69 -3.85
C ILE A 62 1.83 4.19 -3.93
N VAL A 63 0.87 3.27 -4.11
CA VAL A 63 -0.56 3.57 -4.10
C VAL A 63 -1.15 3.11 -2.77
N ASP A 64 -1.51 4.07 -1.90
CA ASP A 64 -2.21 3.79 -0.66
C ASP A 64 -3.70 3.55 -0.93
N CYS A 65 -4.18 2.36 -0.61
CA CYS A 65 -5.53 1.92 -0.92
C CYS A 65 -6.41 1.91 0.33
N GLN A 66 -7.67 2.32 0.18
CA GLN A 66 -8.66 2.15 1.23
C GLN A 66 -8.93 0.64 1.49
N PRO A 67 -9.32 0.24 2.71
CA PRO A 67 -9.59 -1.16 3.07
C PRO A 67 -10.95 -1.64 2.52
N SER A 68 -11.19 -1.43 1.24
CA SER A 68 -12.39 -1.88 0.53
C SER A 68 -11.98 -2.55 -0.78
N LEU A 69 -12.83 -3.43 -1.28
CA LEU A 69 -12.64 -4.13 -2.56
C LEU A 69 -13.45 -3.47 -3.68
N GLY A 70 -13.62 -2.14 -3.60
CA GLY A 70 -14.31 -1.33 -4.58
C GLY A 70 -13.52 -1.08 -5.86
N LEU A 71 -14.09 -0.30 -6.76
CA LEU A 71 -13.53 -0.01 -8.07
C LEU A 71 -12.18 0.73 -7.99
N LEU A 72 -11.97 1.56 -6.98
CA LEU A 72 -10.68 2.25 -6.76
C LEU A 72 -9.57 1.26 -6.44
N THR A 73 -9.84 0.27 -5.59
CA THR A 73 -8.86 -0.80 -5.27
C THR A 73 -8.57 -1.66 -6.50
N VAL A 74 -9.58 -1.97 -7.32
CA VAL A 74 -9.37 -2.69 -8.60
C VAL A 74 -8.48 -1.86 -9.53
N ASN A 75 -8.70 -0.54 -9.62
CA ASN A 75 -7.82 0.36 -10.39
C ASN A 75 -6.37 0.34 -9.90
N ALA A 76 -6.17 0.37 -8.58
CA ALA A 76 -4.82 0.29 -8.00
C ALA A 76 -4.13 -1.04 -8.35
N LEU A 77 -4.81 -2.18 -8.16
CA LEU A 77 -4.30 -3.50 -8.51
C LEU A 77 -4.05 -3.66 -10.03
N THR A 78 -4.86 -3.02 -10.85
CA THR A 78 -4.69 -3.03 -12.32
C THR A 78 -3.45 -2.23 -12.74
N ALA A 79 -3.12 -1.16 -12.03
CA ALA A 79 -2.00 -0.28 -12.33
C ALA A 79 -0.67 -0.74 -11.72
N ALA A 80 -0.71 -1.58 -10.70
CA ALA A 80 0.45 -1.98 -9.92
C ALA A 80 1.20 -3.16 -10.55
N ASP A 81 2.51 -3.21 -10.31
CA ASP A 81 3.35 -4.36 -10.61
C ASP A 81 3.26 -5.42 -9.50
N GLY A 82 2.97 -4.97 -8.28
CA GLY A 82 2.77 -5.87 -7.16
C GLY A 82 2.08 -5.23 -5.96
N VAL A 83 1.69 -6.06 -5.02
CA VAL A 83 0.95 -5.67 -3.83
C VAL A 83 1.63 -6.16 -2.56
N ILE A 84 1.78 -5.27 -1.59
CA ILE A 84 2.16 -5.58 -0.22
C ILE A 84 0.90 -5.50 0.62
N ILE A 85 0.63 -6.51 1.43
CA ILE A 85 -0.56 -6.62 2.25
C ILE A 85 -0.19 -6.36 3.72
N PRO A 86 -0.43 -5.14 4.25
CA PRO A 86 -0.24 -4.90 5.67
C PRO A 86 -1.34 -5.59 6.48
N VAL A 87 -0.95 -6.34 7.51
CA VAL A 87 -1.86 -7.11 8.36
C VAL A 87 -1.58 -6.78 9.82
N ALA A 88 -2.58 -6.26 10.53
CA ALA A 88 -2.47 -6.13 11.97
C ALA A 88 -2.39 -7.51 12.63
N ALA A 89 -1.57 -7.63 13.69
CA ALA A 89 -1.44 -8.86 14.46
C ALA A 89 -2.70 -9.11 15.33
N GLU A 90 -3.87 -9.19 14.69
CA GLU A 90 -5.18 -9.36 15.32
C GLU A 90 -5.92 -10.55 14.69
N PHE A 91 -6.70 -11.26 15.48
CA PHE A 91 -7.34 -12.53 15.08
C PHE A 91 -8.21 -12.45 13.82
N PHE A 92 -8.96 -11.35 13.66
CA PHE A 92 -9.86 -11.18 12.51
C PHE A 92 -9.17 -10.77 11.22
N ALA A 93 -7.91 -10.38 11.27
CA ALA A 93 -7.16 -9.89 10.11
C ALA A 93 -6.99 -10.97 9.03
N LEU A 94 -6.79 -12.24 9.41
CA LEU A 94 -6.62 -13.36 8.46
C LEU A 94 -7.81 -13.56 7.52
N ARG A 95 -9.04 -13.36 8.02
CA ARG A 95 -10.23 -13.46 7.17
C ARG A 95 -10.29 -12.36 6.11
N GLY A 96 -9.91 -11.14 6.49
CA GLY A 96 -9.81 -10.02 5.55
C GLY A 96 -8.77 -10.26 4.45
N VAL A 97 -7.61 -10.81 4.83
CA VAL A 97 -6.55 -11.16 3.87
C VAL A 97 -7.01 -12.23 2.88
N ALA A 98 -7.73 -13.26 3.34
CA ALA A 98 -8.25 -14.31 2.46
C ALA A 98 -9.22 -13.74 1.39
N LEU A 99 -10.11 -12.81 1.77
CA LEU A 99 -11.00 -12.14 0.82
C LEU A 99 -10.25 -11.23 -0.16
N LEU A 100 -9.22 -10.54 0.32
CA LEU A 100 -8.35 -9.72 -0.53
C LEU A 100 -7.60 -10.59 -1.55
N MET A 101 -7.05 -11.73 -1.13
CA MET A 101 -6.36 -12.66 -2.02
C MET A 101 -7.27 -13.16 -3.15
N GLN A 102 -8.53 -13.50 -2.87
CA GLN A 102 -9.50 -13.86 -3.90
C GLN A 102 -9.76 -12.73 -4.90
N SER A 103 -9.71 -11.47 -4.45
CA SER A 103 -9.89 -10.32 -5.33
C SER A 103 -8.65 -10.06 -6.17
N ILE A 104 -7.46 -10.24 -5.61
CA ILE A 104 -6.19 -10.19 -6.35
C ILE A 104 -6.17 -11.26 -7.44
N GLU A 105 -6.54 -12.50 -7.13
CA GLU A 105 -6.64 -13.60 -8.10
C GLU A 105 -7.60 -13.28 -9.27
N LYS A 106 -8.74 -12.63 -8.99
CA LYS A 106 -9.65 -12.17 -10.03
C LYS A 106 -9.04 -11.10 -10.92
N VAL A 107 -8.30 -10.17 -10.36
CA VAL A 107 -7.59 -9.13 -11.13
C VAL A 107 -6.49 -9.76 -11.97
N GLN A 108 -5.67 -10.64 -11.39
CA GLN A 108 -4.62 -11.38 -12.10
C GLN A 108 -5.18 -12.17 -13.29
N SER A 109 -6.27 -12.90 -13.08
CA SER A 109 -6.84 -13.76 -14.12
C SER A 109 -7.54 -13.02 -15.25
N ARG A 110 -7.97 -11.77 -15.05
CA ARG A 110 -8.85 -11.07 -16.00
C ARG A 110 -8.30 -9.77 -16.55
N ILE A 111 -7.45 -9.07 -15.79
CA ILE A 111 -7.11 -7.68 -16.08
C ILE A 111 -5.60 -7.44 -16.08
N ASN A 112 -4.89 -7.90 -15.04
CA ASN A 112 -3.46 -7.70 -14.86
C ASN A 112 -2.76 -9.03 -14.51
N PRO A 113 -2.41 -9.85 -15.50
CA PRO A 113 -1.76 -11.14 -15.28
C PRO A 113 -0.38 -11.04 -14.64
N ASP A 114 0.29 -9.91 -14.81
CA ASP A 114 1.65 -9.67 -14.30
C ASP A 114 1.67 -9.21 -12.83
N LEU A 115 0.51 -8.90 -12.26
CA LEU A 115 0.40 -8.48 -10.85
C LEU A 115 0.97 -9.55 -9.92
N GLN A 116 1.90 -9.16 -9.06
CA GLN A 116 2.52 -10.05 -8.08
C GLN A 116 2.04 -9.76 -6.66
N VAL A 117 1.99 -10.79 -5.82
CA VAL A 117 1.86 -10.60 -4.37
C VAL A 117 3.27 -10.62 -3.79
N TYR A 118 3.80 -9.43 -3.49
CA TYR A 118 5.15 -9.25 -2.94
C TYR A 118 5.28 -9.78 -1.51
N GLY A 119 4.19 -9.72 -0.75
CA GLY A 119 4.15 -10.35 0.55
C GLY A 119 3.17 -9.72 1.53
N VAL A 120 3.15 -10.33 2.71
CA VAL A 120 2.33 -9.93 3.87
C VAL A 120 3.25 -9.30 4.91
N LEU A 121 2.99 -8.03 5.25
CA LEU A 121 3.74 -7.28 6.25
C LEU A 121 2.94 -7.20 7.55
N VAL A 122 3.45 -7.80 8.61
CA VAL A 122 2.81 -7.75 9.94
C VAL A 122 3.03 -6.38 10.58
N THR A 123 1.93 -5.76 11.00
CA THR A 123 1.92 -4.43 11.60
C THR A 123 1.22 -4.45 12.97
N MET A 124 1.35 -3.33 13.72
CA MET A 124 0.74 -3.15 15.05
C MET A 124 1.08 -4.28 16.04
N PHE A 125 2.20 -4.93 15.84
CA PHE A 125 2.62 -6.05 16.68
C PHE A 125 2.92 -5.59 18.10
N THR A 126 2.44 -6.37 19.08
CA THR A 126 2.80 -6.26 20.50
C THR A 126 3.30 -7.60 21.01
N ARG A 127 4.24 -7.57 21.97
CA ARG A 127 4.78 -8.81 22.58
C ARG A 127 3.79 -9.39 23.59
N THR A 128 2.69 -9.93 23.09
CA THR A 128 1.69 -10.67 23.88
C THR A 128 1.53 -12.06 23.29
N LEU A 129 1.19 -13.04 24.11
CA LEU A 129 0.95 -14.42 23.65
C LEU A 129 -0.03 -14.46 22.47
N HIS A 130 -1.10 -13.68 22.56
CA HIS A 130 -2.09 -13.59 21.49
C HIS A 130 -1.50 -13.10 20.14
N CYS A 131 -0.69 -12.04 20.15
CA CYS A 131 -0.05 -11.55 18.93
C CYS A 131 0.99 -12.53 18.38
N GLU A 132 1.68 -13.25 19.23
CA GLU A 132 2.64 -14.29 18.83
C GLU A 132 1.91 -15.48 18.18
N GLU A 133 0.77 -15.92 18.73
CA GLU A 133 -0.07 -16.95 18.11
C GLU A 133 -0.62 -16.52 16.74
N VAL A 134 -1.08 -15.26 16.61
CA VAL A 134 -1.55 -14.73 15.34
C VAL A 134 -0.41 -14.65 14.33
N LEU A 135 0.77 -14.19 14.74
CA LEU A 135 1.96 -14.14 13.91
C LEU A 135 2.33 -15.53 13.37
N GLN A 136 2.31 -16.54 14.25
CA GLN A 136 2.58 -17.92 13.86
C GLN A 136 1.58 -18.41 12.79
N ARG A 137 0.29 -18.14 12.98
CA ARG A 137 -0.75 -18.49 11.99
C ARG A 137 -0.56 -17.78 10.66
N ILE A 138 -0.10 -16.52 10.66
CA ILE A 138 0.23 -15.79 9.43
C ILE A 138 1.38 -16.49 8.71
N TYR A 139 2.44 -16.89 9.42
CA TYR A 139 3.55 -17.64 8.83
C TYR A 139 3.11 -19.00 8.28
N GLU A 140 2.25 -19.72 8.98
CA GLU A 140 1.71 -21.00 8.51
C GLU A 140 0.87 -20.85 7.23
N ALA A 141 0.09 -19.75 7.14
CA ALA A 141 -0.79 -19.52 6.00
C ALA A 141 -0.07 -18.97 4.75
N PHE A 142 0.94 -18.12 4.93
CA PHE A 142 1.57 -17.38 3.83
C PHE A 142 3.05 -17.72 3.61
N GLN A 143 3.67 -18.47 4.50
CA GLN A 143 5.02 -19.03 4.40
C GLN A 143 6.09 -17.98 3.99
N ASP A 144 6.77 -18.19 2.88
CA ASP A 144 7.83 -17.34 2.33
C ASP A 144 7.36 -15.95 1.88
N LYS A 145 6.05 -15.77 1.72
CA LYS A 145 5.45 -14.46 1.42
C LYS A 145 5.36 -13.53 2.62
N VAL A 146 5.57 -14.02 3.85
CA VAL A 146 5.59 -13.13 5.02
C VAL A 146 6.91 -12.37 5.08
N PHE A 147 6.85 -11.07 5.31
CA PHE A 147 8.05 -10.28 5.58
C PHE A 147 8.65 -10.72 6.92
N HIS A 148 9.98 -10.80 6.98
CA HIS A 148 10.70 -11.04 8.25
C HIS A 148 10.61 -9.82 9.15
N SER A 149 10.59 -8.64 8.54
CA SER A 149 10.39 -7.37 9.23
C SER A 149 8.97 -7.25 9.76
N VAL A 150 8.83 -6.80 11.00
CA VAL A 150 7.53 -6.60 11.67
C VAL A 150 7.48 -5.17 12.22
N ILE A 151 6.37 -4.47 11.99
CA ILE A 151 6.15 -3.12 12.53
C ILE A 151 5.42 -3.21 13.86
N SER A 152 6.10 -2.81 14.93
CA SER A 152 5.53 -2.77 16.27
C SER A 152 4.53 -1.63 16.44
N ARG A 153 3.52 -1.86 17.30
CA ARG A 153 2.63 -0.78 17.75
C ARG A 153 3.45 0.30 18.48
N SER A 154 3.23 1.56 18.13
CA SER A 154 3.96 2.68 18.71
C SER A 154 3.09 3.93 18.79
N ILE A 155 3.17 4.63 19.92
CA ILE A 155 2.56 5.95 20.11
C ILE A 155 3.31 7.04 19.31
N LYS A 156 4.55 6.78 18.88
CA LYS A 156 5.34 7.72 18.09
C LYS A 156 4.88 7.87 16.65
N LEU A 157 4.11 6.92 16.12
CA LEU A 157 3.54 7.04 14.78
C LEU A 157 2.45 8.14 14.71
N PRO A 158 1.44 8.16 15.60
CA PRO A 158 0.51 9.29 15.68
C PRO A 158 1.21 10.63 15.91
N ASP A 159 2.21 10.70 16.81
CA ASP A 159 2.99 11.93 17.07
C ASP A 159 3.66 12.42 15.77
N ALA A 160 4.28 11.53 15.01
CA ALA A 160 4.93 11.86 13.74
C ALA A 160 3.92 12.35 12.68
N THR A 161 2.72 11.77 12.66
CA THR A 161 1.62 12.19 11.77
C THR A 161 1.18 13.62 12.10
N VAL A 162 1.01 13.95 13.38
CA VAL A 162 0.68 15.31 13.82
C VAL A 162 1.78 16.30 13.45
N ALA A 163 3.05 15.87 13.54
CA ALA A 163 4.21 16.68 13.13
C ALA A 163 4.39 16.77 11.60
N ALA A 164 3.51 16.12 10.81
CA ALA A 164 3.60 16.02 9.35
C ALA A 164 4.98 15.56 8.86
N ALA A 165 5.64 14.66 9.60
CA ALA A 165 6.97 14.17 9.31
C ALA A 165 7.03 12.64 9.35
N PRO A 166 7.78 11.98 8.43
CA PRO A 166 8.02 10.55 8.51
C PRO A 166 8.67 10.16 9.83
N ILE A 167 8.30 9.00 10.39
CA ILE A 167 8.87 8.50 11.66
C ILE A 167 10.41 8.38 11.61
N THR A 168 10.96 8.12 10.44
CA THR A 168 12.40 8.01 10.20
C THR A 168 13.14 9.34 10.33
N ILE A 169 12.43 10.46 10.22
CA ILE A 169 12.92 11.83 10.41
C ILE A 169 12.50 12.34 11.79
N TYR A 170 11.24 12.15 12.17
CA TYR A 170 10.70 12.63 13.44
C TYR A 170 11.40 12.01 14.66
N ALA A 171 11.66 10.70 14.62
CA ALA A 171 12.31 9.97 15.71
C ALA A 171 13.30 8.92 15.15
N PRO A 172 14.43 9.33 14.55
CA PRO A 172 15.32 8.45 13.78
C PRO A 172 15.94 7.32 14.59
N GLY A 173 16.13 7.52 15.91
CA GLY A 173 16.65 6.51 16.84
C GLY A 173 15.60 5.56 17.40
N HIS A 174 14.32 5.85 17.19
CA HIS A 174 13.23 5.06 17.74
C HIS A 174 13.16 3.66 17.09
N LYS A 175 12.70 2.66 17.86
CA LYS A 175 12.55 1.27 17.39
C LYS A 175 11.74 1.19 16.09
N THR A 176 10.58 1.84 16.04
CA THR A 176 9.70 1.81 14.87
C THR A 176 10.35 2.42 13.63
N ALA A 177 11.17 3.48 13.78
CA ALA A 177 11.92 4.04 12.65
C ALA A 177 12.96 3.04 12.10
N LYS A 178 13.57 2.25 12.97
CA LYS A 178 14.49 1.17 12.56
C LYS A 178 13.73 0.06 11.84
N GLU A 179 12.56 -0.35 12.35
CA GLU A 179 11.70 -1.36 11.75
C GLU A 179 11.27 -0.96 10.32
N TYR A 180 10.86 0.30 10.09
CA TYR A 180 10.57 0.79 8.74
C TYR A 180 11.78 0.74 7.80
N ARG A 181 12.99 1.06 8.30
CA ARG A 181 14.21 0.93 7.49
C ARG A 181 14.53 -0.55 7.20
N GLU A 182 14.23 -1.46 8.11
CA GLU A 182 14.39 -2.90 7.88
C GLU A 182 13.43 -3.39 6.80
N VAL A 183 12.17 -2.96 6.82
CA VAL A 183 11.21 -3.24 5.74
C VAL A 183 11.75 -2.75 4.39
N SER A 184 12.28 -1.51 4.33
CA SER A 184 12.85 -0.97 3.09
C SER A 184 14.03 -1.81 2.59
N ARG A 185 14.93 -2.24 3.48
CA ARG A 185 16.05 -3.12 3.11
C ARG A 185 15.57 -4.49 2.64
N GLU A 186 14.53 -5.03 3.27
CA GLU A 186 13.94 -6.31 2.85
C GLU A 186 13.28 -6.22 1.48
N LEU A 187 12.62 -5.10 1.15
CA LEU A 187 12.07 -4.83 -0.17
C LEU A 187 13.16 -4.83 -1.25
N ILE A 188 14.29 -4.16 -0.98
CA ILE A 188 15.46 -4.16 -1.88
C ILE A 188 16.05 -5.58 -2.00
N ALA A 189 16.22 -6.27 -0.88
CA ALA A 189 16.78 -7.63 -0.87
C ALA A 189 15.91 -8.66 -1.61
N ARG A 190 14.60 -8.45 -1.63
CA ARG A 190 13.64 -9.26 -2.40
C ARG A 190 13.56 -8.87 -3.89
N GLY A 191 14.29 -7.83 -4.31
CA GLY A 191 14.27 -7.32 -5.69
C GLY A 191 12.94 -6.65 -6.07
N ILE A 192 12.17 -6.19 -5.10
CA ILE A 192 10.88 -5.51 -5.31
C ILE A 192 11.10 -4.04 -5.69
N VAL A 193 12.15 -3.46 -5.16
CA VAL A 193 12.60 -2.08 -5.41
C VAL A 193 14.09 -2.11 -5.74
N ALA A 194 14.52 -1.27 -6.68
CA ALA A 194 15.92 -1.15 -7.08
C ALA A 194 16.73 -0.33 -6.06
#